data_cd849338aeaa0c46dac94fd16eafb515
#
_entry.id   cd849338aeaa0c46dac94fd16eafb515
#
_cell.length_a   1.000
_cell.length_b   1.000
_cell.length_c   1.000
_cell.angle_alpha   90.00
_cell.angle_beta   90.00
_cell.angle_gamma   90.00
#
_symmetry.space_group_name_H-M   'P 1'
#
loop_
_entity.id
_entity.type
_entity.pdbx_description
1 polymer ?
#
loop_
_entity_poly.entity_id
_entity_poly.type
_entity_poly.pdbx_seq_one_letter_code
_entity_poly.pdbx_strand_id
1 'polypeptide(L)'
;MRIRAHGVVEILGAVCLFVMNGTVFAEDTPTATTTSEPETQAPAEPPAKRSPWLFLPTFSSNPKLGNAVGGMAAYVTKFDLKSQVSIFGLSAQYTDTESATASLIARTSFSEDQHRISMVLVGGQIKNDYDDFLGTGMPLKSEDNIRALLGRYLYRIKGDWFIGAQLLITNYHVYGQTALDDDVLNTLGLTGFESGGVGLVALHDSRDVQDKPSKGWLLNFNNVAYREAISGDNNFDVYRLDYRHFWSHGDGSVIAVRQSNQWTVDAPPSANAPVQLRGYTIGEYLGQNMSSLEVEERYKIAARWTATIFAGGACLYGDGKTCESDNLYPTYGAGIQYVLKPQQGIVANLEYAEGKDGNNAVIFKMGYAW
;
A
#
# COMPACT_ATOMS: atom_id res chain seq x y z
N MET A 1 27.26 -7.66 -15.17
CA MET A 1 26.25 -8.74 -15.02
C MET A 1 25.20 -8.16 -14.09
N ARG A 2 24.03 -7.74 -14.62
CA ARG A 2 22.95 -7.13 -13.81
C ARG A 2 22.16 -8.27 -13.17
N ILE A 3 22.35 -8.49 -11.88
CA ILE A 3 21.54 -9.44 -11.11
C ILE A 3 20.23 -8.73 -10.78
N ARG A 4 19.14 -9.15 -11.40
CA ARG A 4 17.78 -8.72 -11.03
C ARG A 4 17.30 -9.65 -9.92
N ALA A 5 17.35 -9.17 -8.68
CA ALA A 5 16.82 -9.91 -7.54
C ALA A 5 15.30 -9.73 -7.50
N HIS A 6 14.55 -10.71 -7.98
CA HIS A 6 13.10 -10.71 -7.97
C HIS A 6 12.60 -11.44 -6.70
N GLY A 7 11.68 -10.84 -5.98
CA GLY A 7 10.77 -11.62 -5.14
C GLY A 7 10.59 -11.26 -3.68
N VAL A 8 11.60 -10.84 -2.95
CA VAL A 8 11.52 -10.72 -1.47
C VAL A 8 10.78 -9.47 -1.00
N VAL A 9 10.92 -8.36 -1.72
CA VAL A 9 10.43 -7.05 -1.29
C VAL A 9 8.97 -6.79 -1.66
N GLU A 10 8.42 -7.49 -2.65
CA GLU A 10 7.07 -7.24 -3.17
C GLU A 10 5.98 -7.46 -2.12
N ILE A 11 6.07 -8.54 -1.35
CA ILE A 11 5.02 -8.89 -0.39
C ILE A 11 5.14 -8.02 0.85
N LEU A 12 6.34 -7.75 1.33
CA LEU A 12 6.60 -6.80 2.41
C LEU A 12 6.21 -5.37 2.02
N GLY A 13 6.52 -4.96 0.78
CA GLY A 13 6.10 -3.68 0.23
C GLY A 13 4.59 -3.58 0.08
N ALA A 14 3.92 -4.60 -0.44
CA ALA A 14 2.46 -4.64 -0.59
C ALA A 14 1.75 -4.65 0.76
N VAL A 15 2.23 -5.43 1.74
CA VAL A 15 1.69 -5.46 3.11
C VAL A 15 1.90 -4.13 3.81
N CYS A 16 3.10 -3.54 3.74
CA CYS A 16 3.38 -2.23 4.32
C CYS A 16 2.60 -1.11 3.62
N LEU A 17 2.44 -1.16 2.29
CA LEU A 17 1.65 -0.20 1.53
C LEU A 17 0.15 -0.30 1.86
N PHE A 18 -0.39 -1.51 2.03
CA PHE A 18 -1.79 -1.71 2.38
C PHE A 18 -2.13 -1.15 3.77
N VAL A 19 -1.20 -1.27 4.74
CA VAL A 19 -1.36 -0.73 6.10
C VAL A 19 -1.10 0.77 6.16
N MET A 20 -0.11 1.25 5.42
CA MET A 20 0.25 2.67 5.40
C MET A 20 -0.71 3.50 4.55
N ASN A 21 -1.37 2.90 3.57
CA ASN A 21 -2.22 3.59 2.60
C ASN A 21 -3.72 3.41 2.83
N GLY A 22 -4.12 2.67 3.87
CA GLY A 22 -5.50 2.53 4.36
C GLY A 22 -6.59 2.87 3.34
N THR A 23 -6.91 1.95 2.45
CA THR A 23 -8.14 2.09 1.66
C THR A 23 -9.33 1.75 2.53
N VAL A 24 -10.02 2.76 3.03
CA VAL A 24 -11.23 2.58 3.81
C VAL A 24 -12.25 3.68 3.55
N PHE A 25 -13.48 3.26 3.58
CA PHE A 25 -14.70 3.94 3.22
C PHE A 25 -14.99 5.15 4.12
N ALA A 26 -15.19 6.32 3.51
CA ALA A 26 -15.61 7.53 4.19
C ALA A 26 -17.12 7.56 4.38
N GLU A 27 -17.56 7.94 5.57
CA GLU A 27 -18.93 8.30 5.87
C GLU A 27 -19.07 9.82 5.75
N ASP A 28 -19.79 10.28 4.72
CA ASP A 28 -20.15 11.68 4.59
C ASP A 28 -21.23 12.02 5.64
N THR A 29 -20.88 12.89 6.57
CA THR A 29 -21.88 13.57 7.40
C THR A 29 -22.48 14.71 6.56
N PRO A 30 -23.78 14.77 6.33
CA PRO A 30 -24.38 15.88 5.59
C PRO A 30 -24.28 17.16 6.40
N THR A 31 -23.53 18.12 5.91
CA THR A 31 -23.58 19.49 6.40
C THR A 31 -24.87 20.11 5.88
N ALA A 32 -25.81 20.35 6.79
CA ALA A 32 -27.04 21.05 6.50
C ALA A 32 -26.71 22.52 6.19
N THR A 33 -26.90 22.92 4.95
CA THR A 33 -27.01 24.34 4.58
C THR A 33 -28.50 24.63 4.36
N THR A 34 -29.01 25.41 5.25
CA THR A 34 -30.37 25.94 5.29
C THR A 34 -30.58 26.92 4.14
N THR A 35 -31.58 26.71 3.28
CA THR A 35 -32.43 27.82 2.75
C THR A 35 -33.78 27.26 2.37
N SER A 36 -34.77 27.93 2.87
CA SER A 36 -36.17 27.76 2.95
C SER A 36 -36.98 27.62 1.65
N GLU A 37 -37.94 26.65 1.62
CA GLU A 37 -39.34 26.91 1.34
C GLU A 37 -40.16 25.66 1.67
N PRO A 38 -41.44 25.76 2.09
CA PRO A 38 -42.16 24.68 2.73
C PRO A 38 -42.93 23.81 1.73
N GLU A 39 -42.38 22.63 1.42
CA GLU A 39 -43.16 21.55 0.82
C GLU A 39 -43.62 20.55 1.87
N THR A 40 -44.86 20.17 1.81
CA THR A 40 -45.56 19.24 2.69
C THR A 40 -44.83 17.90 2.77
N GLN A 41 -44.12 17.66 3.88
CA GLN A 41 -43.36 16.43 4.11
C GLN A 41 -44.31 15.28 4.46
N ALA A 42 -44.25 14.22 3.63
CA ALA A 42 -44.63 12.88 4.07
C ALA A 42 -43.72 12.43 5.22
N PRO A 43 -44.20 11.60 6.18
CA PRO A 43 -43.39 11.17 7.32
C PRO A 43 -42.11 10.50 6.84
N ALA A 44 -40.96 11.06 7.24
CA ALA A 44 -39.65 10.47 6.94
C ALA A 44 -39.55 9.07 7.60
N GLU A 45 -39.37 8.04 6.82
CA GLU A 45 -39.01 6.72 7.33
C GLU A 45 -37.75 6.84 8.21
N PRO A 46 -37.72 6.18 9.38
CA PRO A 46 -36.52 6.18 10.21
C PRO A 46 -35.35 5.60 9.43
N PRO A 47 -34.15 6.21 9.53
CA PRO A 47 -32.99 5.75 8.79
C PRO A 47 -32.73 4.28 9.11
N ALA A 48 -32.76 3.44 8.08
CA ALA A 48 -32.50 2.01 8.22
C ALA A 48 -31.16 1.81 8.91
N LYS A 49 -31.13 1.05 10.02
CA LYS A 49 -29.89 0.69 10.74
C LYS A 49 -28.96 -0.01 9.77
N ARG A 50 -27.89 0.66 9.35
CA ARG A 50 -26.91 0.11 8.42
C ARG A 50 -26.13 -1.01 9.12
N SER A 51 -25.94 -2.12 8.42
CA SER A 51 -25.08 -3.19 8.90
C SER A 51 -23.64 -2.67 9.03
N PRO A 52 -22.95 -2.87 10.15
CA PRO A 52 -21.55 -2.54 10.31
C PRO A 52 -20.62 -3.51 9.53
N TRP A 53 -21.19 -4.57 8.97
CA TRP A 53 -20.46 -5.56 8.21
C TRP A 53 -20.36 -5.19 6.74
N LEU A 54 -19.14 -5.31 6.21
CA LEU A 54 -18.80 -5.11 4.81
C LEU A 54 -18.24 -6.41 4.25
N PHE A 55 -18.78 -6.85 3.12
CA PHE A 55 -18.29 -8.00 2.37
C PHE A 55 -17.96 -7.54 0.96
N LEU A 56 -16.72 -7.73 0.55
CA LEU A 56 -16.23 -7.30 -0.76
C LEU A 56 -15.54 -8.46 -1.47
N PRO A 57 -15.94 -8.80 -2.69
CA PRO A 57 -15.11 -9.60 -3.57
C PRO A 57 -13.87 -8.77 -3.98
N THR A 58 -12.73 -9.41 -4.06
CA THR A 58 -11.47 -8.80 -4.51
C THR A 58 -10.97 -9.52 -5.76
N PHE A 59 -10.54 -8.73 -6.74
CA PHE A 59 -9.91 -9.22 -7.95
C PHE A 59 -8.63 -8.43 -8.16
N SER A 60 -7.56 -9.10 -8.50
CA SER A 60 -6.30 -8.43 -8.89
C SER A 60 -5.62 -9.23 -9.99
N SER A 61 -4.87 -8.53 -10.81
CA SER A 61 -3.99 -9.15 -11.81
C SER A 61 -2.61 -8.55 -11.63
N ASN A 62 -1.63 -9.39 -11.47
CA ASN A 62 -0.25 -9.02 -11.24
C ASN A 62 0.63 -9.90 -12.12
N PRO A 63 1.64 -9.35 -12.84
CA PRO A 63 2.51 -10.15 -13.71
C PRO A 63 3.19 -11.33 -13.01
N LYS A 64 3.46 -11.20 -11.70
CA LYS A 64 4.11 -12.23 -10.89
C LYS A 64 3.14 -13.24 -10.28
N LEU A 65 2.02 -12.74 -9.72
CA LEU A 65 1.06 -13.59 -9.00
C LEU A 65 -0.06 -14.11 -9.90
N GLY A 66 -0.07 -13.71 -11.18
CA GLY A 66 -1.16 -14.02 -12.09
C GLY A 66 -2.45 -13.31 -11.71
N ASN A 67 -3.58 -13.94 -12.04
CA ASN A 67 -4.90 -13.44 -11.69
C ASN A 67 -5.33 -13.98 -10.34
N ALA A 68 -5.68 -13.09 -9.42
CA ALA A 68 -6.14 -13.44 -8.09
C ALA A 68 -7.64 -13.17 -7.95
N VAL A 69 -8.33 -14.08 -7.31
CA VAL A 69 -9.69 -13.93 -6.84
C VAL A 69 -9.74 -14.12 -5.34
N GLY A 70 -10.50 -13.30 -4.65
CA GLY A 70 -10.57 -13.36 -3.21
C GLY A 70 -11.79 -12.65 -2.64
N GLY A 71 -11.75 -12.46 -1.34
CA GLY A 71 -12.78 -11.73 -0.63
C GLY A 71 -12.27 -11.08 0.65
N MET A 72 -12.97 -10.04 1.07
CA MET A 72 -12.76 -9.39 2.35
C MET A 72 -14.09 -9.32 3.12
N ALA A 73 -14.03 -9.66 4.39
CA ALA A 73 -15.07 -9.40 5.37
C ALA A 73 -14.53 -8.39 6.39
N ALA A 74 -15.23 -7.30 6.62
CA ALA A 74 -14.79 -6.29 7.57
C ALA A 74 -15.94 -5.81 8.45
N TYR A 75 -15.62 -5.54 9.71
CA TYR A 75 -16.47 -4.84 10.65
C TYR A 75 -16.01 -3.39 10.76
N VAL A 76 -16.93 -2.48 10.44
CA VAL A 76 -16.68 -1.04 10.37
C VAL A 76 -17.43 -0.35 11.50
N THR A 77 -16.74 0.41 12.32
CA THR A 77 -17.35 1.12 13.45
C THR A 77 -16.64 2.45 13.71
N LYS A 78 -17.26 3.30 14.50
CA LYS A 78 -16.68 4.56 14.99
C LYS A 78 -16.87 4.63 16.48
N PHE A 79 -15.80 4.76 17.26
CA PHE A 79 -15.87 4.74 18.71
C PHE A 79 -16.39 6.04 19.31
N ASP A 80 -16.13 7.16 18.63
CA ASP A 80 -16.64 8.48 18.98
C ASP A 80 -16.74 9.40 17.75
N LEU A 81 -17.41 10.55 17.89
CA LEU A 81 -17.68 11.42 16.75
C LEU A 81 -16.45 12.07 16.12
N LYS A 82 -15.37 12.25 16.87
CA LYS A 82 -14.16 12.91 16.38
C LYS A 82 -13.09 11.91 15.91
N SER A 83 -13.18 10.66 16.38
CA SER A 83 -12.25 9.61 15.97
C SER A 83 -12.51 9.19 14.54
N GLN A 84 -11.48 8.67 13.92
CA GLN A 84 -11.58 8.08 12.59
C GLN A 84 -12.37 6.78 12.61
N VAL A 85 -12.86 6.38 11.45
CA VAL A 85 -13.53 5.08 11.27
C VAL A 85 -12.54 3.95 11.58
N SER A 86 -12.98 3.05 12.43
CA SER A 86 -12.23 1.84 12.79
C SER A 86 -12.69 0.66 11.96
N ILE A 87 -11.73 -0.18 11.55
CA ILE A 87 -11.94 -1.33 10.67
C ILE A 87 -11.20 -2.52 11.21
N PHE A 88 -11.92 -3.61 11.28
CA PHE A 88 -11.41 -4.93 11.64
C PHE A 88 -11.79 -5.88 10.53
N GLY A 89 -10.82 -6.36 9.76
CA GLY A 89 -11.05 -7.12 8.55
C GLY A 89 -10.24 -8.40 8.47
N LEU A 90 -10.81 -9.37 7.77
CA LEU A 90 -10.16 -10.58 7.29
C LEU A 90 -10.24 -10.58 5.78
N SER A 91 -9.13 -10.82 5.10
CA SER A 91 -9.12 -11.07 3.66
C SER A 91 -8.41 -12.37 3.33
N ALA A 92 -8.83 -13.00 2.25
CA ALA A 92 -8.16 -14.16 1.68
C ALA A 92 -8.24 -14.07 0.16
N GLN A 93 -7.20 -14.55 -0.51
CA GLN A 93 -7.14 -14.61 -1.97
C GLN A 93 -6.43 -15.88 -2.43
N TYR A 94 -6.82 -16.33 -3.61
CA TYR A 94 -6.22 -17.43 -4.33
C TYR A 94 -5.93 -17.03 -5.77
N THR A 95 -4.82 -17.51 -6.32
CA THR A 95 -4.35 -17.12 -7.65
C THR A 95 -4.36 -18.28 -8.61
N ASP A 96 -4.32 -18.01 -9.91
CA ASP A 96 -4.18 -19.01 -10.96
C ASP A 96 -2.81 -19.72 -10.94
N THR A 97 -1.80 -19.14 -10.27
CA THR A 97 -0.52 -19.80 -9.95
C THR A 97 -0.60 -20.74 -8.76
N GLU A 98 -1.79 -21.04 -8.23
CA GLU A 98 -2.04 -21.84 -7.03
C GLU A 98 -1.44 -21.23 -5.74
N SER A 99 -1.25 -19.91 -5.72
CA SER A 99 -0.82 -19.18 -4.52
C SER A 99 -2.04 -18.88 -3.65
N ALA A 100 -1.88 -18.97 -2.34
CA ALA A 100 -2.92 -18.65 -1.37
C ALA A 100 -2.37 -17.72 -0.28
N THR A 101 -3.05 -16.61 -0.04
CA THR A 101 -2.69 -15.67 1.03
C THR A 101 -3.91 -15.27 1.85
N ALA A 102 -3.70 -15.02 3.14
CA ALA A 102 -4.71 -14.49 4.04
C ALA A 102 -4.13 -13.38 4.89
N SER A 103 -4.97 -12.40 5.26
CA SER A 103 -4.58 -11.33 6.15
C SER A 103 -5.67 -10.95 7.15
N LEU A 104 -5.24 -10.56 8.36
CA LEU A 104 -6.05 -9.88 9.36
C LEU A 104 -5.58 -8.43 9.44
N ILE A 105 -6.53 -7.51 9.39
CA ILE A 105 -6.27 -6.08 9.41
C ILE A 105 -7.09 -5.47 10.54
N ALA A 106 -6.44 -4.67 11.39
CA ALA A 106 -7.10 -3.84 12.36
C ALA A 106 -6.55 -2.41 12.25
N ARG A 107 -7.45 -1.45 12.05
CA ARG A 107 -7.15 -0.02 12.13
C ARG A 107 -8.18 0.62 13.01
N THR A 108 -7.76 1.27 14.06
CA THR A 108 -8.67 1.88 15.02
C THR A 108 -8.17 3.23 15.51
N SER A 109 -9.12 4.10 15.79
CA SER A 109 -8.91 5.39 16.43
C SER A 109 -9.96 5.57 17.53
N PHE A 110 -9.56 6.12 18.67
CA PHE A 110 -10.42 6.32 19.82
C PHE A 110 -9.95 7.50 20.68
N SER A 111 -10.78 7.88 21.68
CA SER A 111 -10.54 9.03 22.56
C SER A 111 -10.38 10.33 21.76
N GLU A 112 -11.39 10.66 20.92
CA GLU A 112 -11.39 11.85 20.06
C GLU A 112 -10.17 11.90 19.11
N ASP A 113 -9.80 10.73 18.56
CA ASP A 113 -8.64 10.53 17.69
C ASP A 113 -7.29 10.81 18.35
N GLN A 114 -7.24 10.73 19.68
CA GLN A 114 -5.98 10.90 20.42
C GLN A 114 -5.06 9.68 20.26
N HIS A 115 -5.65 8.51 20.09
CA HIS A 115 -4.95 7.24 19.93
C HIS A 115 -5.30 6.60 18.61
N ARG A 116 -4.29 6.16 17.87
CA ARG A 116 -4.44 5.36 16.64
C ARG A 116 -3.65 4.08 16.76
N ILE A 117 -4.28 2.94 16.46
CA ILE A 117 -3.62 1.64 16.40
C ILE A 117 -3.84 1.05 15.01
N SER A 118 -2.79 0.50 14.44
CA SER A 118 -2.86 -0.29 13.22
C SER A 118 -2.12 -1.59 13.41
N MET A 119 -2.71 -2.70 12.96
CA MET A 119 -2.11 -4.03 13.00
C MET A 119 -2.46 -4.76 11.71
N VAL A 120 -1.48 -5.48 11.19
CA VAL A 120 -1.68 -6.42 10.08
C VAL A 120 -0.93 -7.69 10.39
N LEU A 121 -1.64 -8.80 10.21
CA LEU A 121 -1.07 -10.13 10.15
C LEU A 121 -1.27 -10.65 8.73
N VAL A 122 -0.24 -11.16 8.11
CA VAL A 122 -0.32 -11.82 6.81
C VAL A 122 0.34 -13.18 6.90
N GLY A 123 -0.26 -14.13 6.25
CA GLY A 123 0.33 -15.45 6.04
C GLY A 123 -0.08 -16.00 4.69
N GLY A 124 0.79 -16.80 4.10
CA GLY A 124 0.48 -17.43 2.82
C GLY A 124 1.67 -18.12 2.18
N GLN A 125 1.33 -18.76 1.08
CA GLN A 125 2.21 -19.50 0.22
C GLN A 125 2.05 -18.96 -1.19
N ILE A 126 3.15 -18.59 -1.83
CA ILE A 126 3.18 -18.03 -3.16
C ILE A 126 4.05 -18.90 -4.03
N LYS A 127 3.47 -19.44 -5.09
CA LYS A 127 4.18 -20.21 -6.09
C LYS A 127 4.57 -19.31 -7.24
N ASN A 128 5.83 -19.33 -7.59
CA ASN A 128 6.39 -18.55 -8.70
C ASN A 128 6.89 -19.50 -9.78
N ASP A 129 6.58 -19.14 -11.02
CA ASP A 129 7.09 -19.81 -12.22
C ASP A 129 7.77 -18.74 -13.10
N TYR A 130 9.08 -18.72 -13.06
CA TYR A 130 9.87 -17.75 -13.81
C TYR A 130 10.35 -18.39 -15.10
N ASP A 131 9.98 -17.84 -16.26
CA ASP A 131 10.48 -18.27 -17.57
C ASP A 131 11.93 -17.85 -17.78
N ASP A 132 12.33 -16.71 -17.23
CA ASP A 132 13.69 -16.13 -17.32
C ASP A 132 14.13 -15.61 -15.95
N PHE A 133 14.64 -16.49 -15.10
CA PHE A 133 15.06 -16.12 -13.76
C PHE A 133 16.30 -15.22 -13.80
N LEU A 134 16.18 -14.00 -13.27
CA LEU A 134 17.24 -12.99 -13.20
C LEU A 134 17.81 -12.56 -14.57
N GLY A 135 17.09 -12.75 -15.67
CA GLY A 135 17.60 -12.45 -17.01
C GLY A 135 18.67 -13.42 -17.51
N THR A 136 18.69 -14.64 -16.97
CA THR A 136 19.66 -15.68 -17.33
C THR A 136 19.24 -16.56 -18.50
N GLY A 137 17.97 -16.44 -18.93
CA GLY A 137 17.35 -17.34 -19.90
C GLY A 137 17.01 -18.72 -19.34
N MET A 138 17.15 -18.93 -18.02
CA MET A 138 16.82 -20.20 -17.36
C MET A 138 15.50 -20.09 -16.61
N PRO A 139 14.57 -21.06 -16.78
CA PRO A 139 13.38 -21.12 -15.97
C PRO A 139 13.73 -21.51 -14.52
N LEU A 140 12.97 -20.99 -13.56
CA LEU A 140 13.08 -21.37 -12.15
C LEU A 140 11.69 -21.37 -11.51
N LYS A 141 11.39 -22.39 -10.70
CA LYS A 141 10.16 -22.47 -9.93
C LYS A 141 10.47 -22.38 -8.45
N SER A 142 9.81 -21.45 -7.78
CA SER A 142 9.95 -21.30 -6.33
C SER A 142 8.59 -21.29 -5.62
N GLU A 143 8.67 -21.58 -4.33
CA GLU A 143 7.57 -21.47 -3.39
C GLU A 143 8.01 -20.58 -2.24
N ASP A 144 7.31 -19.46 -2.10
CA ASP A 144 7.60 -18.46 -1.08
C ASP A 144 6.61 -18.62 0.07
N ASN A 145 7.08 -18.98 1.24
CA ASN A 145 6.29 -19.01 2.45
C ASN A 145 6.47 -17.70 3.21
N ILE A 146 5.37 -16.96 3.42
CA ILE A 146 5.40 -15.67 4.10
C ILE A 146 4.56 -15.69 5.36
N ARG A 147 5.10 -15.10 6.43
CA ARG A 147 4.38 -14.69 7.63
C ARG A 147 4.88 -13.32 8.05
N ALA A 148 3.97 -12.39 8.24
CA ALA A 148 4.33 -11.04 8.66
C ALA A 148 3.36 -10.50 9.71
N LEU A 149 3.91 -9.82 10.70
CA LEU A 149 3.19 -9.01 11.68
C LEU A 149 3.71 -7.58 11.59
N LEU A 150 2.83 -6.64 11.33
CA LEU A 150 3.10 -5.23 11.51
C LEU A 150 2.15 -4.69 12.58
N GLY A 151 2.69 -4.01 13.57
CA GLY A 151 1.96 -3.28 14.60
C GLY A 151 2.44 -1.83 14.66
N ARG A 152 1.50 -0.89 14.80
CA ARG A 152 1.82 0.54 14.96
C ARG A 152 0.87 1.15 15.96
N TYR A 153 1.40 1.95 16.88
CA TYR A 153 0.67 2.79 17.80
C TYR A 153 1.09 4.24 17.64
N LEU A 154 0.14 5.15 17.58
CA LEU A 154 0.34 6.59 17.47
C LEU A 154 -0.45 7.30 18.55
N TYR A 155 0.15 8.32 19.14
CA TYR A 155 -0.45 9.23 20.10
C TYR A 155 -0.41 10.66 19.58
N ARG A 156 -1.55 11.36 19.60
CA ARG A 156 -1.66 12.76 19.19
C ARG A 156 -1.02 13.67 20.24
N ILE A 157 -0.01 14.41 19.83
CA ILE A 157 0.71 15.33 20.73
C ILE A 157 0.15 16.75 20.68
N LYS A 158 -0.17 17.26 19.48
CA LYS A 158 -0.72 18.61 19.28
C LYS A 158 -1.27 18.76 17.85
N GLY A 159 -2.48 19.33 17.72
CA GLY A 159 -3.11 19.52 16.42
C GLY A 159 -3.17 18.22 15.63
N ASP A 160 -2.61 18.19 14.45
CA ASP A 160 -2.59 17.03 13.55
C ASP A 160 -1.28 16.22 13.63
N TRP A 161 -0.46 16.46 14.66
CA TRP A 161 0.79 15.77 14.89
C TRP A 161 0.62 14.58 15.84
N PHE A 162 1.18 13.47 15.41
CA PHE A 162 1.24 12.21 16.14
C PHE A 162 2.68 11.72 16.25
N ILE A 163 3.02 11.11 17.36
CA ILE A 163 4.24 10.33 17.53
C ILE A 163 3.89 8.92 17.97
N GLY A 164 4.76 7.99 17.71
CA GLY A 164 4.50 6.62 18.12
C GLY A 164 5.62 5.65 17.82
N ALA A 165 5.28 4.38 17.93
CA ALA A 165 6.20 3.28 17.71
C ALA A 165 5.58 2.25 16.77
N GLN A 166 6.44 1.48 16.12
CA GLN A 166 6.04 0.36 15.28
C GLN A 166 6.93 -0.85 15.51
N LEU A 167 6.33 -2.01 15.26
CA LEU A 167 6.97 -3.32 15.26
C LEU A 167 6.72 -3.96 13.90
N LEU A 168 7.74 -4.55 13.32
CA LEU A 168 7.62 -5.38 12.12
C LEU A 168 8.39 -6.68 12.35
N ILE A 169 7.72 -7.79 12.19
CA ILE A 169 8.31 -9.12 12.23
C ILE A 169 7.92 -9.82 10.94
N THR A 170 8.89 -10.34 10.22
CA THR A 170 8.63 -11.11 9.01
C THR A 170 9.47 -12.37 9.04
N ASN A 171 8.83 -13.46 8.66
CA ASN A 171 9.47 -14.71 8.34
C ASN A 171 9.13 -14.98 6.88
N TYR A 172 10.15 -15.01 6.06
CA TYR A 172 10.04 -15.19 4.63
C TYR A 172 11.06 -16.23 4.18
N HIS A 173 10.57 -17.35 3.71
CA HIS A 173 11.39 -18.43 3.19
C HIS A 173 11.05 -18.72 1.74
N VAL A 174 12.08 -18.92 0.92
CA VAL A 174 11.97 -19.29 -0.48
C VAL A 174 12.56 -20.68 -0.66
N TYR A 175 11.78 -21.56 -1.22
CA TYR A 175 12.15 -22.94 -1.55
C TYR A 175 12.07 -23.13 -3.05
N GLY A 176 13.02 -23.84 -3.64
CA GLY A 176 12.90 -24.35 -5.00
C GLY A 176 11.85 -25.47 -5.06
N GLN A 177 11.09 -25.54 -6.15
CA GLN A 177 10.17 -26.66 -6.34
C GLN A 177 10.87 -27.95 -6.73
N THR A 178 12.14 -27.86 -7.17
CA THR A 178 13.02 -29.01 -7.46
C THR A 178 14.34 -28.83 -6.72
N ALA A 179 15.10 -29.92 -6.57
CA ALA A 179 16.44 -29.87 -5.97
C ALA A 179 17.41 -28.94 -6.75
N LEU A 180 17.25 -28.85 -8.07
CA LEU A 180 18.05 -27.94 -8.89
C LEU A 180 17.69 -26.47 -8.61
N ASP A 181 16.40 -26.15 -8.49
CA ASP A 181 15.93 -24.80 -8.14
C ASP A 181 16.44 -24.40 -6.76
N ASP A 182 16.38 -25.31 -5.78
CA ASP A 182 16.93 -25.08 -4.44
C ASP A 182 18.45 -24.81 -4.47
N ASP A 183 19.22 -25.58 -5.23
CA ASP A 183 20.66 -25.37 -5.36
C ASP A 183 20.97 -24.00 -5.99
N VAL A 184 20.20 -23.57 -6.98
CA VAL A 184 20.33 -22.25 -7.61
C VAL A 184 20.01 -21.14 -6.60
N LEU A 185 18.90 -21.23 -5.89
CA LEU A 185 18.49 -20.26 -4.87
C LEU A 185 19.52 -20.16 -3.74
N ASN A 186 19.99 -21.29 -3.22
CA ASN A 186 21.05 -21.34 -2.20
C ASN A 186 22.35 -20.70 -2.67
N THR A 187 22.79 -21.03 -3.89
CA THR A 187 24.04 -20.49 -4.45
C THR A 187 23.99 -18.98 -4.64
N LEU A 188 22.80 -18.44 -4.95
CA LEU A 188 22.56 -17.00 -5.13
C LEU A 188 22.22 -16.27 -3.82
N GLY A 189 22.06 -16.99 -2.71
CA GLY A 189 21.64 -16.40 -1.43
C GLY A 189 20.20 -15.86 -1.43
N LEU A 190 19.32 -16.48 -2.22
CA LEU A 190 17.92 -16.04 -2.43
C LEU A 190 16.90 -16.92 -1.71
N THR A 191 17.28 -17.54 -0.62
CA THR A 191 16.43 -18.44 0.20
C THR A 191 15.48 -17.71 1.14
N GLY A 192 15.47 -16.38 1.09
CA GLY A 192 14.70 -15.55 2.01
C GLY A 192 15.47 -15.24 3.30
N PHE A 193 14.84 -14.58 4.23
CA PHE A 193 15.42 -14.24 5.55
C PHE A 193 14.32 -13.95 6.57
N GLU A 194 14.67 -14.13 7.83
CA GLU A 194 13.86 -13.64 8.92
C GLU A 194 14.26 -12.21 9.29
N SER A 195 13.30 -11.38 9.63
CA SER A 195 13.59 -10.03 10.10
C SER A 195 12.61 -9.59 11.17
N GLY A 196 13.15 -9.05 12.25
CA GLY A 196 12.41 -8.42 13.32
C GLY A 196 12.96 -7.04 13.64
N GLY A 197 12.10 -6.05 13.72
CA GLY A 197 12.52 -4.68 13.94
C GLY A 197 11.49 -3.84 14.66
N VAL A 198 11.98 -2.85 15.39
CA VAL A 198 11.16 -1.81 16.05
C VAL A 198 11.57 -0.44 15.54
N GLY A 199 10.68 0.50 15.64
CA GLY A 199 10.97 1.85 15.17
C GLY A 199 10.03 2.91 15.72
N LEU A 200 10.41 4.15 15.47
CA LEU A 200 9.63 5.32 15.83
C LEU A 200 8.88 5.86 14.61
N VAL A 201 7.78 6.53 14.89
CA VAL A 201 6.94 7.16 13.86
C VAL A 201 6.65 8.60 14.27
N ALA A 202 6.82 9.53 13.32
CA ALA A 202 6.30 10.89 13.39
C ALA A 202 5.34 11.08 12.21
N LEU A 203 4.08 11.41 12.53
CA LEU A 203 3.01 11.58 11.55
C LEU A 203 2.38 12.96 11.70
N HIS A 204 2.20 13.66 10.59
CA HIS A 204 1.27 14.78 10.48
C HIS A 204 0.17 14.42 9.48
N ASP A 205 -1.09 14.62 9.83
CA ASP A 205 -2.22 14.25 8.99
C ASP A 205 -3.34 15.29 9.09
N SER A 206 -3.29 16.29 8.21
CA SER A 206 -4.30 17.35 8.10
C SER A 206 -5.27 17.15 6.93
N ARG A 207 -5.33 15.93 6.38
CA ARG A 207 -6.26 15.61 5.29
C ARG A 207 -7.70 15.76 5.76
N ASP A 208 -8.55 16.33 4.91
CA ASP A 208 -9.98 16.48 5.16
C ASP A 208 -10.70 15.12 5.34
N VAL A 209 -10.39 14.17 4.46
CA VAL A 209 -10.86 12.78 4.51
C VAL A 209 -9.69 11.86 4.23
N GLN A 210 -9.41 10.89 5.12
CA GLN A 210 -8.23 10.05 4.99
C GLN A 210 -8.22 9.19 3.73
N ASP A 211 -9.37 8.65 3.38
CA ASP A 211 -9.50 7.65 2.32
C ASP A 211 -9.87 8.28 0.97
N LYS A 212 -10.32 9.54 0.99
CA LYS A 212 -10.65 10.36 -0.20
C LYS A 212 -10.21 11.80 0.00
N PRO A 213 -8.92 12.06 0.18
CA PRO A 213 -8.46 13.40 0.44
C PRO A 213 -8.68 14.32 -0.77
N SER A 214 -9.22 15.49 -0.49
CA SER A 214 -9.35 16.58 -1.44
C SER A 214 -8.52 17.80 -1.06
N LYS A 215 -8.18 17.93 0.22
CA LYS A 215 -7.40 19.04 0.78
C LYS A 215 -6.51 18.55 1.91
N GLY A 216 -5.47 19.33 2.19
CA GLY A 216 -4.55 19.07 3.28
C GLY A 216 -3.38 18.21 2.88
N TRP A 217 -2.60 17.76 3.84
CA TRP A 217 -1.38 17.03 3.58
C TRP A 217 -1.09 15.99 4.67
N LEU A 218 -0.32 15.01 4.28
CA LEU A 218 0.19 13.95 5.15
C LEU A 218 1.72 13.94 5.06
N LEU A 219 2.38 13.86 6.20
CA LEU A 219 3.80 13.56 6.31
C LEU A 219 3.95 12.38 7.27
N ASN A 220 4.53 11.29 6.81
CA ASN A 220 4.83 10.11 7.60
C ASN A 220 6.33 9.82 7.53
N PHE A 221 7.04 10.18 8.57
CA PHE A 221 8.44 9.79 8.75
C PHE A 221 8.52 8.66 9.76
N ASN A 222 9.21 7.59 9.41
CA ASN A 222 9.37 6.45 10.29
C ASN A 222 10.69 5.72 10.02
N ASN A 223 11.15 4.99 11.03
CA ASN A 223 12.25 4.05 10.88
C ASN A 223 11.88 2.66 11.40
N VAL A 224 12.61 1.65 10.94
CA VAL A 224 12.63 0.31 11.53
C VAL A 224 14.09 -0.09 11.71
N ALA A 225 14.49 -0.33 12.95
CA ALA A 225 15.76 -0.89 13.33
C ALA A 225 15.60 -2.41 13.45
N TYR A 226 16.01 -3.14 12.43
CA TYR A 226 16.01 -4.60 12.40
C TYR A 226 17.20 -5.12 13.19
N ARG A 227 16.95 -6.10 14.06
CA ARG A 227 17.97 -6.64 14.95
C ARG A 227 17.81 -8.16 15.11
N GLU A 228 18.92 -8.88 15.06
CA GLU A 228 18.98 -10.32 15.38
C GLU A 228 18.35 -10.64 16.72
N ALA A 229 18.50 -9.75 17.71
CA ALA A 229 17.93 -9.92 19.06
C ALA A 229 16.39 -9.90 19.10
N ILE A 230 15.71 -9.44 18.03
CA ILE A 230 14.24 -9.34 17.97
C ILE A 230 13.61 -10.51 17.19
N SER A 231 14.36 -11.26 16.45
CA SER A 231 14.02 -12.29 15.48
C SER A 231 14.47 -11.85 14.09
N GLY A 232 15.72 -12.03 13.78
CA GLY A 232 16.24 -11.64 12.50
C GLY A 232 17.61 -12.24 12.24
N ASP A 233 17.95 -12.38 10.95
CA ASP A 233 19.22 -12.89 10.50
C ASP A 233 20.28 -11.80 10.35
N ASN A 234 19.83 -10.52 10.33
CA ASN A 234 20.70 -9.38 10.03
C ASN A 234 20.36 -8.15 10.87
N ASN A 235 21.39 -7.36 11.17
CA ASN A 235 21.25 -6.03 11.77
C ASN A 235 21.33 -4.95 10.70
N PHE A 236 20.24 -4.20 10.50
CA PHE A 236 20.19 -3.08 9.55
C PHE A 236 19.10 -2.08 9.89
N ASP A 237 19.17 -0.91 9.33
CA ASP A 237 18.18 0.15 9.56
C ASP A 237 17.51 0.59 8.26
N VAL A 238 16.20 0.84 8.33
CA VAL A 238 15.42 1.38 7.22
C VAL A 238 14.70 2.64 7.68
N TYR A 239 14.87 3.73 6.97
CA TYR A 239 14.20 5.00 7.18
C TYR A 239 13.27 5.27 6.01
N ARG A 240 12.05 5.76 6.29
CA ARG A 240 11.04 6.08 5.26
C ARG A 240 10.44 7.45 5.51
N LEU A 241 10.23 8.18 4.42
CA LEU A 241 9.47 9.41 4.39
C LEU A 241 8.42 9.28 3.28
N ASP A 242 7.14 9.51 3.61
CA ASP A 242 6.03 9.59 2.65
C ASP A 242 5.34 10.94 2.89
N TYR A 243 5.43 11.83 1.91
CA TYR A 243 4.76 13.12 1.91
C TYR A 243 3.71 13.13 0.82
N ARG A 244 2.50 13.58 1.15
CA ARG A 244 1.38 13.72 0.21
C ARG A 244 0.70 15.05 0.44
N HIS A 245 0.36 15.71 -0.66
CA HIS A 245 -0.39 16.96 -0.60
C HIS A 245 -1.53 16.95 -1.61
N PHE A 246 -2.67 17.50 -1.20
CA PHE A 246 -3.91 17.51 -1.96
C PHE A 246 -4.46 18.92 -2.06
N TRP A 247 -4.77 19.36 -3.29
CA TRP A 247 -5.36 20.65 -3.58
C TRP A 247 -6.63 20.48 -4.40
N SER A 248 -7.76 20.87 -3.84
CA SER A 248 -9.00 20.96 -4.62
C SER A 248 -8.96 22.15 -5.55
N HIS A 249 -9.44 21.98 -6.75
CA HIS A 249 -9.70 23.05 -7.70
C HIS A 249 -10.98 22.78 -8.50
N GLY A 250 -11.60 23.84 -9.04
CA GLY A 250 -12.88 23.71 -9.76
C GLY A 250 -13.95 22.99 -8.96
N ASP A 251 -14.83 22.28 -9.66
CA ASP A 251 -16.01 21.61 -9.08
C ASP A 251 -15.71 20.21 -8.53
N GLY A 252 -14.69 20.10 -7.67
CA GLY A 252 -14.32 18.85 -6.99
C GLY A 252 -13.26 18.01 -7.71
N SER A 253 -12.49 18.65 -8.56
CA SER A 253 -11.21 18.12 -9.07
C SER A 253 -10.11 18.31 -8.05
N VAL A 254 -9.06 17.45 -8.08
CA VAL A 254 -8.00 17.42 -7.08
C VAL A 254 -6.66 17.18 -7.77
N ILE A 255 -5.70 18.05 -7.50
CA ILE A 255 -4.28 17.76 -7.76
C ILE A 255 -3.71 17.11 -6.51
N ALA A 256 -3.05 15.98 -6.69
CA ALA A 256 -2.37 15.26 -5.64
C ALA A 256 -0.88 15.08 -5.99
N VAL A 257 -0.01 15.31 -5.02
CA VAL A 257 1.43 15.10 -5.15
C VAL A 257 1.88 14.15 -4.07
N ARG A 258 2.70 13.17 -4.42
CA ARG A 258 3.33 12.26 -3.50
C ARG A 258 4.84 12.26 -3.70
N GLN A 259 5.58 12.43 -2.62
CA GLN A 259 7.01 12.19 -2.56
C GLN A 259 7.26 11.05 -1.58
N SER A 260 7.99 10.02 -2.02
CA SER A 260 8.38 8.90 -1.17
C SER A 260 9.90 8.73 -1.20
N ASN A 261 10.48 8.48 -0.03
CA ASN A 261 11.90 8.23 0.10
C ASN A 261 12.12 7.04 1.03
N GLN A 262 13.08 6.20 0.69
CA GLN A 262 13.55 5.13 1.55
C GLN A 262 15.07 5.13 1.55
N TRP A 263 15.65 5.08 2.74
CA TRP A 263 17.07 4.95 2.97
C TRP A 263 17.35 3.69 3.78
N THR A 264 18.38 2.94 3.39
CA THR A 264 18.81 1.75 4.11
C THR A 264 20.27 1.90 4.54
N VAL A 265 20.57 1.39 5.72
CA VAL A 265 21.92 1.36 6.29
C VAL A 265 22.23 -0.08 6.67
N ASP A 266 23.35 -0.61 6.15
CA ASP A 266 23.81 -1.97 6.36
C ASP A 266 22.79 -3.06 5.98
N ALA A 267 21.87 -2.75 5.04
CA ALA A 267 20.83 -3.66 4.62
C ALA A 267 21.39 -4.76 3.68
N PRO A 268 20.96 -6.01 3.84
CA PRO A 268 21.25 -7.02 2.83
C PRO A 268 20.59 -6.65 1.50
N PRO A 269 21.11 -7.11 0.35
CA PRO A 269 20.59 -6.74 -0.98
C PRO A 269 19.06 -6.91 -1.15
N SER A 270 18.50 -7.94 -0.53
CA SER A 270 17.06 -8.23 -0.54
C SER A 270 16.22 -7.26 0.30
N ALA A 271 16.82 -6.50 1.22
CA ALA A 271 16.17 -5.47 2.03
C ALA A 271 16.40 -4.05 1.52
N ASN A 272 17.11 -3.89 0.40
CA ASN A 272 17.31 -2.60 -0.26
C ASN A 272 15.99 -1.95 -0.69
N ALA A 273 16.04 -0.64 -0.93
CA ALA A 273 14.88 0.15 -1.30
C ALA A 273 14.39 -0.20 -2.73
N PRO A 274 13.11 -0.60 -2.90
CA PRO A 274 12.55 -0.90 -4.20
C PRO A 274 12.02 0.36 -4.90
N VAL A 275 11.91 0.32 -6.23
CA VAL A 275 11.08 1.26 -6.97
C VAL A 275 9.61 1.01 -6.60
N GLN A 276 8.95 2.03 -6.03
CA GLN A 276 7.56 1.98 -5.56
C GLN A 276 6.70 2.95 -6.37
N LEU A 277 6.55 2.70 -7.66
CA LEU A 277 5.72 3.48 -8.57
C LEU A 277 4.71 2.59 -9.28
N ARG A 278 3.59 3.17 -9.69
CA ARG A 278 2.62 2.49 -10.55
C ARG A 278 3.28 2.04 -11.86
N GLY A 279 2.96 0.86 -12.34
CA GLY A 279 3.55 0.26 -13.54
C GLY A 279 4.78 -0.61 -13.29
N TYR A 280 5.38 -0.54 -12.09
CA TYR A 280 6.52 -1.38 -11.72
C TYR A 280 6.12 -2.47 -10.75
N THR A 281 6.73 -3.62 -10.90
CA THR A 281 6.67 -4.70 -9.94
C THR A 281 7.57 -4.36 -8.75
N ILE A 282 7.03 -4.33 -7.53
CA ILE A 282 7.82 -4.02 -6.33
C ILE A 282 8.88 -5.09 -6.15
N GLY A 283 10.17 -4.67 -5.99
CA GLY A 283 11.30 -5.58 -5.82
C GLY A 283 12.03 -5.92 -7.11
N GLU A 284 11.50 -5.58 -8.28
CA GLU A 284 12.19 -5.77 -9.56
C GLU A 284 13.45 -4.91 -9.66
N TYR A 285 13.38 -3.69 -9.19
CA TYR A 285 14.50 -2.75 -9.18
C TYR A 285 14.80 -2.33 -7.76
N LEU A 286 16.01 -2.62 -7.30
CA LEU A 286 16.47 -2.37 -5.95
C LEU A 286 17.73 -1.48 -5.94
N GLY A 287 17.82 -0.60 -4.96
CA GLY A 287 19.00 0.20 -4.67
C GLY A 287 19.13 0.46 -3.17
N GLN A 288 20.29 0.84 -2.70
CA GLN A 288 20.49 1.17 -1.30
C GLN A 288 19.47 2.22 -0.84
N ASN A 289 19.24 3.24 -1.67
CA ASN A 289 18.28 4.29 -1.39
C ASN A 289 17.36 4.51 -2.59
N MET A 290 16.15 5.01 -2.33
CA MET A 290 15.17 5.38 -3.33
C MET A 290 14.54 6.71 -2.99
N SER A 291 14.35 7.57 -4.00
CA SER A 291 13.50 8.75 -3.95
C SER A 291 12.54 8.73 -5.13
N SER A 292 11.27 9.05 -4.90
CA SER A 292 10.26 9.14 -5.96
C SER A 292 9.38 10.37 -5.78
N LEU A 293 8.90 10.87 -6.92
CA LEU A 293 7.91 11.94 -6.99
C LEU A 293 6.83 11.51 -7.98
N GLU A 294 5.57 11.65 -7.60
CA GLU A 294 4.42 11.37 -8.44
C GLU A 294 3.39 12.49 -8.31
N VAL A 295 2.83 12.93 -9.44
CA VAL A 295 1.78 13.93 -9.53
C VAL A 295 0.58 13.30 -10.21
N GLU A 296 -0.61 13.52 -9.65
CA GLU A 296 -1.87 12.99 -10.15
C GLU A 296 -2.92 14.11 -10.20
N GLU A 297 -3.60 14.19 -11.34
CA GLU A 297 -4.80 15.00 -11.51
C GLU A 297 -6.03 14.07 -11.47
N ARG A 298 -6.95 14.37 -10.58
CA ARG A 298 -8.28 13.74 -10.45
C ARG A 298 -9.31 14.71 -10.97
N TYR A 299 -9.72 14.54 -12.20
CA TYR A 299 -10.69 15.41 -12.85
C TYR A 299 -12.11 14.84 -12.74
N LYS A 300 -12.99 15.55 -12.03
CA LYS A 300 -14.39 15.15 -11.89
C LYS A 300 -15.13 15.36 -13.21
N ILE A 301 -15.52 14.26 -13.85
CA ILE A 301 -16.25 14.27 -15.14
C ILE A 301 -17.77 14.39 -14.88
N ALA A 302 -18.27 13.67 -13.89
CA ALA A 302 -19.70 13.62 -13.55
C ALA A 302 -19.89 13.30 -12.05
N ALA A 303 -21.12 13.28 -11.58
CA ALA A 303 -21.42 13.04 -10.16
C ALA A 303 -20.80 11.77 -9.57
N ARG A 304 -20.60 10.73 -10.38
CA ARG A 304 -20.03 9.44 -9.97
C ARG A 304 -18.73 9.08 -10.69
N TRP A 305 -18.30 9.88 -11.66
CA TRP A 305 -17.15 9.57 -12.50
C TRP A 305 -16.02 10.58 -12.33
N THR A 306 -14.81 10.09 -12.13
CA THR A 306 -13.59 10.89 -12.08
C THR A 306 -12.57 10.26 -13.03
N ALA A 307 -12.00 11.05 -13.92
CA ALA A 307 -10.81 10.63 -14.68
C ALA A 307 -9.57 10.95 -13.89
N THR A 308 -8.55 10.11 -14.01
CA THR A 308 -7.23 10.34 -13.42
C THR A 308 -6.17 10.31 -14.50
N ILE A 309 -5.21 11.21 -14.41
CA ILE A 309 -3.95 11.14 -15.15
C ILE A 309 -2.83 11.32 -14.16
N PHE A 310 -1.73 10.65 -14.37
CA PHE A 310 -0.58 10.78 -13.47
C PHE A 310 0.73 10.61 -14.23
N ALA A 311 1.76 11.22 -13.67
CA ALA A 311 3.13 11.02 -14.10
C ALA A 311 4.07 11.15 -12.91
N GLY A 312 5.21 10.50 -12.97
CA GLY A 312 6.20 10.55 -11.93
C GLY A 312 7.51 9.90 -12.32
N GLY A 313 8.38 9.77 -11.33
CA GLY A 313 9.63 9.06 -11.51
C GLY A 313 10.25 8.72 -10.17
N ALA A 314 11.04 7.66 -10.17
CA ALA A 314 11.88 7.25 -9.06
C ALA A 314 13.35 7.24 -9.47
N CYS A 315 14.21 7.44 -8.49
CA CYS A 315 15.64 7.32 -8.60
C CYS A 315 16.16 6.33 -7.57
N LEU A 316 16.99 5.39 -8.00
CA LEU A 316 17.78 4.52 -7.12
C LEU A 316 19.20 5.06 -7.02
N TYR A 317 19.71 5.22 -5.80
CA TYR A 317 21.05 5.76 -5.55
C TYR A 317 21.71 5.16 -4.31
N GLY A 318 23.00 5.43 -4.10
CA GLY A 318 23.85 4.81 -3.10
C GLY A 318 24.59 3.58 -3.64
N ASP A 319 25.57 3.07 -2.92
CA ASP A 319 26.48 1.98 -3.35
C ASP A 319 27.10 2.21 -4.73
N GLY A 320 27.55 3.45 -4.97
CA GLY A 320 28.13 3.86 -6.25
C GLY A 320 27.13 4.14 -7.37
N LYS A 321 25.82 4.02 -7.13
CA LYS A 321 24.77 4.43 -8.05
C LYS A 321 24.43 5.90 -7.84
N THR A 322 24.16 6.58 -8.95
CA THR A 322 23.70 7.99 -8.98
C THR A 322 22.38 8.07 -9.73
N CYS A 323 21.65 9.18 -9.58
CA CYS A 323 20.40 9.45 -10.27
C CYS A 323 20.61 9.74 -11.77
N GLU A 324 21.33 8.92 -12.46
CA GLU A 324 21.52 8.97 -13.91
C GLU A 324 20.46 8.15 -14.65
N SER A 325 20.43 8.26 -15.97
CA SER A 325 19.39 7.66 -16.84
C SER A 325 19.12 6.18 -16.56
N ASP A 326 20.17 5.42 -16.21
CA ASP A 326 20.09 3.99 -15.94
C ASP A 326 19.36 3.68 -14.62
N ASN A 327 19.42 4.59 -13.66
CA ASN A 327 18.82 4.48 -12.34
C ASN A 327 17.57 5.38 -12.18
N LEU A 328 17.07 5.96 -13.27
CA LEU A 328 15.81 6.70 -13.32
C LEU A 328 14.70 5.81 -13.88
N TYR A 329 13.57 5.82 -13.19
CA TYR A 329 12.41 4.97 -13.45
C TYR A 329 11.17 5.87 -13.61
N PRO A 330 10.86 6.35 -14.82
CA PRO A 330 9.67 7.16 -15.09
C PRO A 330 8.41 6.30 -15.01
N THR A 331 7.29 6.90 -14.62
CA THR A 331 5.96 6.32 -14.72
C THR A 331 4.99 7.34 -15.25
N TYR A 332 4.00 6.89 -16.02
CA TYR A 332 2.85 7.69 -16.42
C TYR A 332 1.65 6.77 -16.66
N GLY A 333 0.48 7.34 -16.58
CA GLY A 333 -0.72 6.56 -16.81
C GLY A 333 -1.99 7.37 -16.69
N ALA A 334 -3.08 6.65 -16.88
CA ALA A 334 -4.42 7.21 -16.78
C ALA A 334 -5.38 6.18 -16.18
N GLY A 335 -6.47 6.67 -15.62
CA GLY A 335 -7.47 5.80 -15.03
C GLY A 335 -8.84 6.43 -14.98
N ILE A 336 -9.78 5.64 -14.51
CA ILE A 336 -11.15 6.05 -14.30
C ILE A 336 -11.62 5.53 -12.95
N GLN A 337 -12.30 6.37 -12.20
CA GLN A 337 -12.88 6.04 -10.92
C GLN A 337 -14.39 6.15 -11.01
N TYR A 338 -15.07 5.19 -10.43
CA TYR A 338 -16.53 5.18 -10.35
C TYR A 338 -17.00 5.00 -8.91
N VAL A 339 -17.85 5.92 -8.44
CA VAL A 339 -18.45 5.83 -7.12
C VAL A 339 -19.58 4.81 -7.14
N LEU A 340 -19.31 3.60 -6.63
CA LEU A 340 -20.27 2.49 -6.56
C LEU A 340 -21.39 2.79 -5.59
N LYS A 341 -21.04 3.25 -4.39
CA LYS A 341 -21.98 3.59 -3.33
C LYS A 341 -21.65 4.96 -2.75
N PRO A 342 -22.27 6.04 -3.25
CA PRO A 342 -21.99 7.41 -2.80
C PRO A 342 -22.12 7.61 -1.29
N GLN A 343 -23.13 6.99 -0.69
CA GLN A 343 -23.42 7.09 0.75
C GLN A 343 -22.40 6.36 1.64
N GLN A 344 -21.58 5.46 1.07
CA GLN A 344 -20.57 4.68 1.78
C GLN A 344 -19.16 5.01 1.29
N GLY A 345 -19.01 5.97 0.37
CA GLY A 345 -17.70 6.35 -0.20
C GLY A 345 -16.98 5.24 -0.97
N ILE A 346 -17.70 4.18 -1.41
CA ILE A 346 -17.07 3.06 -2.12
C ILE A 346 -16.80 3.45 -3.57
N VAL A 347 -15.53 3.43 -3.94
CA VAL A 347 -15.05 3.78 -5.28
C VAL A 347 -14.35 2.57 -5.90
N ALA A 348 -14.72 2.23 -7.13
CA ALA A 348 -13.92 1.34 -7.98
C ALA A 348 -12.97 2.19 -8.82
N ASN A 349 -11.72 1.81 -8.87
CA ASN A 349 -10.67 2.48 -9.62
C ASN A 349 -10.02 1.49 -10.58
N LEU A 350 -9.93 1.87 -11.85
CA LEU A 350 -9.22 1.14 -12.89
C LEU A 350 -8.19 2.07 -13.51
N GLU A 351 -6.93 1.70 -13.43
CA GLU A 351 -5.81 2.48 -13.94
C GLU A 351 -4.95 1.62 -14.86
N TYR A 352 -4.37 2.26 -15.87
CA TYR A 352 -3.25 1.73 -16.64
C TYR A 352 -2.03 2.58 -16.37
N ALA A 353 -0.93 1.94 -16.07
CA ALA A 353 0.35 2.58 -15.82
C ALA A 353 1.43 1.96 -16.71
N GLU A 354 2.33 2.79 -17.19
CA GLU A 354 3.47 2.40 -18.00
C GLU A 354 4.76 2.95 -17.37
N GLY A 355 5.80 2.15 -17.41
CA GLY A 355 7.14 2.44 -16.89
C GLY A 355 8.23 2.17 -17.92
N LYS A 356 9.48 2.25 -17.47
CA LYS A 356 10.68 1.98 -18.28
C LYS A 356 10.78 0.48 -18.61
N ASP A 357 11.43 0.16 -19.75
CA ASP A 357 11.82 -1.20 -20.16
C ASP A 357 10.62 -2.15 -20.35
N GLY A 358 9.47 -1.62 -20.80
CA GLY A 358 8.25 -2.41 -21.05
C GLY A 358 7.44 -2.74 -19.80
N ASN A 359 7.81 -2.20 -18.65
CA ASN A 359 7.00 -2.32 -17.45
C ASN A 359 5.64 -1.66 -17.63
N ASN A 360 4.58 -2.38 -17.37
CA ASN A 360 3.22 -1.86 -17.39
C ASN A 360 2.34 -2.64 -16.42
N ALA A 361 1.24 -2.02 -16.00
CA ALA A 361 0.26 -2.67 -15.13
C ALA A 361 -1.15 -2.14 -15.39
N VAL A 362 -2.13 -3.03 -15.38
CA VAL A 362 -3.53 -2.70 -15.19
C VAL A 362 -3.87 -2.89 -13.73
N ILE A 363 -4.27 -1.82 -13.08
CA ILE A 363 -4.49 -1.78 -11.64
C ILE A 363 -5.98 -1.59 -11.38
N PHE A 364 -6.62 -2.61 -10.82
CA PHE A 364 -7.98 -2.50 -10.32
C PHE A 364 -7.93 -2.41 -8.79
N LYS A 365 -8.53 -1.39 -8.23
CA LYS A 365 -8.60 -1.16 -6.78
C LYS A 365 -9.99 -0.76 -6.35
N MET A 366 -10.34 -1.15 -5.13
CA MET A 366 -11.45 -0.55 -4.40
C MET A 366 -10.89 0.53 -3.48
N GLY A 367 -11.32 1.79 -3.66
CA GLY A 367 -10.77 2.95 -2.97
C GLY A 367 -9.95 3.87 -3.87
N TYR A 368 -9.36 4.91 -3.28
CA TYR A 368 -8.49 5.83 -4.02
C TYR A 368 -7.05 5.31 -4.09
N ALA A 369 -6.39 5.59 -5.20
CA ALA A 369 -4.97 5.32 -5.35
C ALA A 369 -4.17 6.18 -4.38
N TRP A 370 -3.17 5.60 -3.75
CA TRP A 370 -2.24 6.04 -2.71
C TRP A 370 -2.72 5.81 -1.30
#